data_4415333821e9136fe170e00af79800fc
#
_entry.id   4415333821e9136fe170e00af79800fc
#
_cell.length_a   1.000
_cell.length_b   1.000
_cell.length_c   1.000
_cell.angle_alpha   90.00
_cell.angle_beta   90.00
_cell.angle_gamma   90.00
#
_symmetry.space_group_name_H-M   'P 1'
#
loop_
_entity.id
_entity.type
_entity.pdbx_description
1 polymer ?
#
loop_
_entity_poly.entity_id
_entity_poly.type
_entity_poly.pdbx_seq_one_letter_code
_entity_poly.pdbx_strand_id
1 'polypeptide(L)'
;MSQLKATQLLPLVSNVLQAGLVPMIAGSPGIGKSDLIRQIAKQFNLKVIDHRLSTSDPTDLSGLPDTKGEKATFLPFDIFPTEKDEVPDGYDGFLLFLDEINSAPQSVQAASYKVLLDREVGQHKLHEKCACICAGNLQTDGAIVNRLGTAMQSRLIHFEMGVDADEWLSWAYSEGVDHRVTSFINYSPESLHMFDPSHNDKTFPSLAGTIGQGKAREFLTYCEIEKDLVTFDQVVKAPSKITLPTEPSTMYFLCGSLASKVDAKTLGAVVEFVERLPIEFQIVCFRDMLKRNKDLKKEKALRDWIITNSKELFD
;
A
#
# COMPACT_ATOMS: atom_id res chain seq x y z
N MET A 1 -7.54 7.66 -17.71
CA MET A 1 -6.08 7.69 -17.41
C MET A 1 -5.65 6.25 -17.25
N SER A 2 -4.42 5.88 -17.64
CA SER A 2 -3.88 4.55 -17.32
C SER A 2 -3.56 4.52 -15.82
N GLN A 3 -4.00 3.46 -15.16
CA GLN A 3 -3.64 3.22 -13.76
C GLN A 3 -2.14 2.96 -13.63
N LEU A 4 -1.52 3.56 -12.64
CA LEU A 4 -0.10 3.43 -12.34
C LEU A 4 0.09 2.58 -11.10
N LYS A 5 1.11 1.74 -11.11
CA LYS A 5 1.54 0.96 -9.94
C LYS A 5 2.21 1.86 -8.89
N ALA A 6 2.26 1.42 -7.65
CA ALA A 6 2.88 2.18 -6.55
C ALA A 6 4.36 2.54 -6.84
N THR A 7 5.13 1.60 -7.39
CA THR A 7 6.54 1.82 -7.76
C THR A 7 6.73 2.85 -8.87
N GLN A 8 5.76 3.00 -9.79
CA GLN A 8 5.77 4.01 -10.83
C GLN A 8 5.34 5.39 -10.30
N LEU A 9 4.37 5.39 -9.37
CA LEU A 9 3.84 6.62 -8.76
C LEU A 9 4.86 7.32 -7.88
N LEU A 10 5.63 6.58 -7.10
CA LEU A 10 6.56 7.13 -6.12
C LEU A 10 7.53 8.16 -6.73
N PRO A 11 8.28 7.87 -7.82
CA PRO A 11 9.17 8.86 -8.45
C PRO A 11 8.40 10.01 -9.11
N LEU A 12 7.23 9.75 -9.71
CA LEU A 12 6.45 10.80 -10.38
C LEU A 12 5.90 11.80 -9.38
N VAL A 13 5.28 11.31 -8.28
CA VAL A 13 4.76 12.17 -7.21
C VAL A 13 5.89 12.94 -6.53
N SER A 14 7.04 12.30 -6.30
CA SER A 14 8.24 12.95 -5.76
C SER A 14 8.70 14.13 -6.63
N ASN A 15 8.75 13.96 -7.95
CA ASN A 15 9.13 15.03 -8.88
C ASN A 15 8.11 16.18 -8.86
N VAL A 16 6.81 15.88 -8.76
CA VAL A 16 5.75 16.91 -8.67
C VAL A 16 5.91 17.75 -7.41
N LEU A 17 6.16 17.09 -6.25
CA LEU A 17 6.39 17.78 -4.99
C LEU A 17 7.65 18.67 -5.02
N GLN A 18 8.75 18.18 -5.61
CA GLN A 18 9.99 18.95 -5.79
C GLN A 18 9.79 20.17 -6.71
N ALA A 19 8.88 20.06 -7.67
CA ALA A 19 8.51 21.20 -8.53
C ALA A 19 7.59 22.21 -7.83
N GLY A 20 7.24 22.00 -6.55
CA GLY A 20 6.33 22.87 -5.79
C GLY A 20 4.86 22.75 -6.22
N LEU A 21 4.51 21.69 -6.97
CA LEU A 21 3.16 21.43 -7.43
C LEU A 21 2.45 20.46 -6.47
N VAL A 22 1.12 20.40 -6.57
CA VAL A 22 0.29 19.58 -5.70
C VAL A 22 -0.19 18.32 -6.44
N PRO A 23 0.31 17.13 -6.10
CA PRO A 23 -0.20 15.89 -6.65
C PRO A 23 -1.52 15.48 -6.00
N MET A 24 -2.41 14.90 -6.80
CA MET A 24 -3.67 14.27 -6.39
C MET A 24 -3.64 12.80 -6.78
N ILE A 25 -3.67 11.91 -5.78
CA ILE A 25 -3.70 10.47 -5.99
C ILE A 25 -5.12 9.96 -5.82
N ALA A 26 -5.73 9.56 -6.93
CA ALA A 26 -7.03 8.89 -6.93
C ALA A 26 -6.85 7.37 -6.98
N GLY A 27 -7.73 6.63 -6.33
CA GLY A 27 -7.70 5.17 -6.36
C GLY A 27 -8.72 4.57 -5.42
N SER A 28 -9.03 3.29 -5.60
CA SER A 28 -10.03 2.58 -4.79
C SER A 28 -9.67 2.59 -3.29
N PRO A 29 -10.67 2.45 -2.40
CA PRO A 29 -10.40 2.36 -0.97
C PRO A 29 -9.50 1.16 -0.63
N GLY A 30 -8.58 1.34 0.32
CA GLY A 30 -7.75 0.25 0.86
C GLY A 30 -6.56 -0.19 -0.01
N ILE A 31 -6.27 0.47 -1.14
CA ILE A 31 -5.16 0.08 -2.03
C ILE A 31 -3.77 0.59 -1.60
N GLY A 32 -3.66 1.27 -0.45
CA GLY A 32 -2.37 1.72 0.08
C GLY A 32 -1.98 3.15 -0.30
N LYS A 33 -2.92 4.03 -0.71
CA LYS A 33 -2.63 5.44 -1.03
C LYS A 33 -1.89 6.18 0.08
N SER A 34 -2.41 6.07 1.31
CA SER A 34 -1.81 6.73 2.48
C SER A 34 -0.43 6.16 2.85
N ASP A 35 -0.19 4.86 2.61
CA ASP A 35 1.12 4.25 2.84
C ASP A 35 2.15 4.73 1.82
N LEU A 36 1.77 4.87 0.55
CA LEU A 36 2.62 5.49 -0.48
C LEU A 36 3.02 6.91 -0.08
N ILE A 37 2.07 7.71 0.42
CA ILE A 37 2.33 9.09 0.86
C ILE A 37 3.29 9.11 2.06
N ARG A 38 3.14 8.18 3.02
CA ARG A 38 4.08 8.04 4.15
C ARG A 38 5.48 7.63 3.69
N GLN A 39 5.60 6.77 2.67
CA GLN A 39 6.89 6.41 2.07
C GLN A 39 7.57 7.64 1.43
N ILE A 40 6.82 8.47 0.71
CA ILE A 40 7.31 9.72 0.13
C ILE A 40 7.79 10.67 1.24
N ALA A 41 6.99 10.84 2.30
CA ALA A 41 7.36 11.68 3.43
C ALA A 41 8.68 11.21 4.09
N LYS A 42 8.83 9.90 4.25
CA LYS A 42 10.07 9.29 4.79
C LYS A 42 11.26 9.52 3.87
N GLN A 43 11.08 9.43 2.55
CA GLN A 43 12.14 9.68 1.57
C GLN A 43 12.69 11.10 1.66
N PHE A 44 11.83 12.09 1.91
CA PHE A 44 12.19 13.50 2.02
C PHE A 44 12.37 13.98 3.47
N ASN A 45 12.34 13.06 4.44
CA ASN A 45 12.44 13.35 5.87
C ASN A 45 11.43 14.42 6.33
N LEU A 46 10.17 14.32 5.88
CA LEU A 46 9.11 15.28 6.18
C LEU A 46 8.20 14.76 7.29
N LYS A 47 7.80 15.67 8.20
CA LYS A 47 6.73 15.40 9.17
C LYS A 47 5.39 15.37 8.44
N VAL A 48 4.70 14.22 8.47
CA VAL A 48 3.36 14.10 7.90
C VAL A 48 2.33 14.74 8.82
N ILE A 49 1.47 15.56 8.23
CA ILE A 49 0.26 16.09 8.82
C ILE A 49 -0.89 15.53 8.02
N ASP A 50 -1.57 14.54 8.58
CA ASP A 50 -2.67 13.80 7.94
C ASP A 50 -4.00 14.45 8.36
N HIS A 51 -4.69 15.06 7.41
CA HIS A 51 -5.97 15.74 7.65
C HIS A 51 -7.05 15.21 6.70
N ARG A 52 -8.10 14.63 7.30
CA ARG A 52 -9.19 13.99 6.55
C ARG A 52 -10.34 14.96 6.29
N LEU A 53 -10.49 15.37 5.03
CA LEU A 53 -11.44 16.40 4.61
C LEU A 53 -12.91 15.94 4.64
N SER A 54 -13.18 14.63 4.53
CA SER A 54 -14.56 14.11 4.57
C SER A 54 -15.26 14.33 5.90
N THR A 55 -14.49 14.48 6.99
CA THR A 55 -15.00 14.69 8.36
C THR A 55 -14.76 16.11 8.88
N SER A 56 -14.26 17.00 8.02
CA SER A 56 -13.87 18.36 8.39
C SER A 56 -15.01 19.35 8.20
N ASP A 57 -14.93 20.46 8.92
CA ASP A 57 -15.71 21.67 8.72
C ASP A 57 -14.88 22.73 7.99
N PRO A 58 -15.47 23.66 7.20
CA PRO A 58 -14.74 24.75 6.56
C PRO A 58 -13.89 25.60 7.53
N THR A 59 -14.33 25.71 8.79
CA THR A 59 -13.58 26.41 9.84
C THR A 59 -12.26 25.75 10.20
N ASP A 60 -12.17 24.42 10.06
CA ASP A 60 -10.91 23.69 10.29
C ASP A 60 -9.81 24.20 9.35
N LEU A 61 -10.17 24.58 8.12
CA LEU A 61 -9.26 25.05 7.09
C LEU A 61 -9.08 26.58 7.05
N SER A 62 -9.99 27.33 7.65
CA SER A 62 -9.94 28.80 7.67
C SER A 62 -9.53 29.35 9.03
N GLY A 63 -9.63 28.58 10.08
CA GLY A 63 -9.38 29.00 11.46
C GLY A 63 -10.60 29.59 12.14
N LEU A 64 -10.45 29.89 13.43
CA LEU A 64 -11.49 30.50 14.25
C LEU A 64 -11.33 32.01 14.29
N PRO A 65 -12.45 32.80 14.25
CA PRO A 65 -12.37 34.26 14.34
C PRO A 65 -11.87 34.71 15.73
N ASP A 66 -10.85 35.55 15.75
CA ASP A 66 -10.40 36.30 16.92
C ASP A 66 -10.86 37.76 16.80
N THR A 67 -11.57 38.25 17.79
CA THR A 67 -12.16 39.59 17.84
C THR A 67 -11.51 40.52 18.87
N LYS A 68 -10.31 40.16 19.37
CA LYS A 68 -9.61 40.95 20.39
C LYS A 68 -9.03 42.27 19.88
N GLY A 69 -8.87 42.44 18.57
CA GLY A 69 -8.37 43.64 17.95
C GLY A 69 -9.46 44.56 17.41
N GLU A 70 -9.08 45.64 16.73
CA GLU A 70 -10.01 46.54 16.02
C GLU A 70 -10.69 45.87 14.81
N LYS A 71 -10.08 44.81 14.28
CA LYS A 71 -10.61 44.00 13.19
C LYS A 71 -10.56 42.53 13.59
N ALA A 72 -11.58 41.78 13.16
CA ALA A 72 -11.56 40.33 13.31
C ALA A 72 -10.43 39.73 12.45
N THR A 73 -9.68 38.81 13.01
CA THR A 73 -8.67 37.99 12.35
C THR A 73 -9.03 36.51 12.50
N PHE A 74 -8.39 35.63 11.75
CA PHE A 74 -8.58 34.20 11.91
C PHE A 74 -7.34 33.60 12.54
N LEU A 75 -7.51 32.77 13.58
CA LEU A 75 -6.48 31.96 14.21
C LEU A 75 -6.51 30.57 13.60
N PRO A 76 -5.44 30.14 12.93
CA PRO A 76 -5.36 28.78 12.38
C PRO A 76 -5.29 27.76 13.52
N PHE A 77 -5.77 26.54 13.27
CA PHE A 77 -5.53 25.43 14.18
C PHE A 77 -4.05 25.03 14.17
N ASP A 78 -3.56 24.55 15.29
CA ASP A 78 -2.16 24.13 15.51
C ASP A 78 -1.70 22.97 14.63
N ILE A 79 -2.63 22.25 14.00
CA ILE A 79 -2.32 21.20 13.04
C ILE A 79 -1.70 21.72 11.73
N PHE A 80 -1.91 23.00 11.38
CA PHE A 80 -1.36 23.58 10.15
C PHE A 80 -0.04 24.31 10.45
N PRO A 81 1.07 23.88 9.81
CA PRO A 81 2.33 24.56 9.96
C PRO A 81 2.29 25.90 9.23
N THR A 82 2.36 26.98 9.97
CA THR A 82 2.40 28.34 9.46
C THR A 82 3.83 28.86 9.32
N GLU A 83 4.00 30.01 8.70
CA GLU A 83 5.30 30.67 8.54
C GLU A 83 6.01 31.00 9.87
N LYS A 84 5.28 30.94 10.99
CA LYS A 84 5.79 31.24 12.34
C LYS A 84 6.24 29.99 13.11
N ASP A 85 5.92 28.81 12.59
CA ASP A 85 6.23 27.56 13.27
C ASP A 85 7.66 27.12 12.93
N GLU A 86 8.28 26.39 13.86
CA GLU A 86 9.58 25.79 13.61
C GLU A 86 9.41 24.36 13.09
N VAL A 87 10.30 23.95 12.19
CA VAL A 87 10.35 22.55 11.76
C VAL A 87 10.82 21.70 12.93
N PRO A 88 10.08 20.66 13.34
CA PRO A 88 10.45 19.84 14.48
C PRO A 88 11.80 19.14 14.29
N ASP A 89 12.51 18.95 15.39
CA ASP A 89 13.80 18.25 15.40
C ASP A 89 13.71 16.89 14.68
N GLY A 90 14.69 16.63 13.84
CA GLY A 90 14.76 15.38 13.09
C GLY A 90 13.98 15.38 11.76
N TYR A 91 13.33 16.49 11.37
CA TYR A 91 12.66 16.65 10.09
C TYR A 91 13.23 17.81 9.28
N ASP A 92 13.11 17.72 7.95
CA ASP A 92 13.55 18.77 7.04
C ASP A 92 12.43 19.72 6.64
N GLY A 93 11.16 19.36 6.94
CA GLY A 93 9.95 20.12 6.62
C GLY A 93 8.68 19.34 6.95
N PHE A 94 7.59 19.73 6.30
CA PHE A 94 6.26 19.15 6.51
C PHE A 94 5.69 18.62 5.20
N LEU A 95 4.88 17.56 5.29
CA LEU A 95 4.00 17.10 4.23
C LEU A 95 2.55 17.19 4.71
N LEU A 96 1.82 18.20 4.25
CA LEU A 96 0.39 18.32 4.50
C LEU A 96 -0.37 17.39 3.55
N PHE A 97 -0.92 16.35 4.10
CA PHE A 97 -1.69 15.34 3.40
C PHE A 97 -3.19 15.58 3.63
N LEU A 98 -3.89 16.00 2.58
CA LEU A 98 -5.34 16.19 2.59
C LEU A 98 -6.02 14.96 2.00
N ASP A 99 -6.52 14.09 2.88
CA ASP A 99 -7.16 12.83 2.46
C ASP A 99 -8.65 13.02 2.21
N GLU A 100 -9.20 12.15 1.35
CA GLU A 100 -10.62 12.09 1.00
C GLU A 100 -11.18 13.43 0.46
N ILE A 101 -10.36 14.20 -0.30
CA ILE A 101 -10.73 15.54 -0.77
C ILE A 101 -12.01 15.55 -1.60
N ASN A 102 -12.25 14.53 -2.41
CA ASN A 102 -13.44 14.41 -3.24
C ASN A 102 -14.64 13.76 -2.54
N SER A 103 -14.45 13.27 -1.30
CA SER A 103 -15.55 12.83 -0.44
C SER A 103 -16.02 13.94 0.52
N ALA A 104 -15.27 15.03 0.57
CA ALA A 104 -15.58 16.20 1.40
C ALA A 104 -16.80 16.98 0.88
N PRO A 105 -17.59 17.64 1.77
CA PRO A 105 -18.61 18.60 1.38
C PRO A 105 -18.05 19.71 0.49
N GLN A 106 -18.84 20.25 -0.41
CA GLN A 106 -18.38 21.29 -1.35
C GLN A 106 -17.84 22.54 -0.64
N SER A 107 -18.37 22.90 0.52
CA SER A 107 -17.88 24.01 1.35
C SER A 107 -16.46 23.75 1.87
N VAL A 108 -16.16 22.52 2.26
CA VAL A 108 -14.82 22.11 2.70
C VAL A 108 -13.86 22.05 1.52
N GLN A 109 -14.30 21.51 0.37
CA GLN A 109 -13.50 21.59 -0.86
C GLN A 109 -13.17 23.03 -1.24
N ALA A 110 -14.13 23.96 -1.14
CA ALA A 110 -13.91 25.38 -1.41
C ALA A 110 -12.88 25.99 -0.43
N ALA A 111 -12.95 25.67 0.86
CA ALA A 111 -11.98 26.13 1.84
C ALA A 111 -10.57 25.55 1.57
N SER A 112 -10.47 24.31 1.13
CA SER A 112 -9.19 23.68 0.81
C SER A 112 -8.48 24.31 -0.39
N TYR A 113 -9.18 25.02 -1.27
CA TYR A 113 -8.56 25.78 -2.37
C TYR A 113 -7.47 26.72 -1.88
N LYS A 114 -7.78 27.50 -0.85
CA LYS A 114 -6.86 28.49 -0.33
C LYS A 114 -5.61 27.83 0.24
N VAL A 115 -5.79 26.71 0.95
CA VAL A 115 -4.69 25.95 1.52
C VAL A 115 -3.77 25.38 0.43
N LEU A 116 -4.35 24.80 -0.62
CA LEU A 116 -3.59 24.11 -1.66
C LEU A 116 -2.98 25.03 -2.68
N LEU A 117 -3.69 26.09 -3.09
CA LEU A 117 -3.32 26.94 -4.21
C LEU A 117 -2.63 28.23 -3.76
N ASP A 118 -3.18 28.88 -2.72
CA ASP A 118 -2.64 30.13 -2.21
C ASP A 118 -1.61 29.87 -1.08
N ARG A 119 -1.55 28.63 -0.61
CA ARG A 119 -0.68 28.21 0.50
C ARG A 119 -0.98 29.00 1.78
N GLU A 120 -2.27 29.18 2.05
CA GLU A 120 -2.76 29.95 3.21
C GLU A 120 -3.87 29.22 3.97
N VAL A 121 -3.79 29.26 5.29
CA VAL A 121 -4.85 28.89 6.22
C VAL A 121 -5.40 30.14 6.88
N GLY A 122 -6.66 30.47 6.59
CA GLY A 122 -7.22 31.77 7.02
C GLY A 122 -6.45 32.93 6.40
N GLN A 123 -5.64 33.62 7.20
CA GLN A 123 -4.80 34.76 6.81
C GLN A 123 -3.30 34.47 6.97
N HIS A 124 -2.95 33.23 7.34
CA HIS A 124 -1.58 32.82 7.63
C HIS A 124 -1.03 31.95 6.50
N LYS A 125 0.16 32.28 6.05
CA LYS A 125 0.85 31.47 5.06
C LYS A 125 1.29 30.15 5.66
N LEU A 126 1.19 29.08 4.90
CA LEU A 126 1.84 27.83 5.26
C LEU A 126 3.36 28.00 5.29
N HIS A 127 3.99 27.25 6.14
CA HIS A 127 5.46 27.22 6.26
C HIS A 127 6.09 26.97 4.86
N GLU A 128 7.18 27.64 4.56
CA GLU A 128 7.86 27.55 3.25
C GLU A 128 8.30 26.11 2.90
N LYS A 129 8.70 25.33 3.93
CA LYS A 129 9.08 23.93 3.81
C LYS A 129 7.89 22.95 3.95
N CYS A 130 6.67 23.39 3.76
CA CYS A 130 5.50 22.54 3.78
C CYS A 130 5.11 22.17 2.35
N ALA A 131 5.23 20.92 1.95
CA ALA A 131 4.67 20.39 0.70
C ALA A 131 3.21 19.95 0.93
N CYS A 132 2.38 20.01 -0.11
CA CYS A 132 0.98 19.58 -0.05
C CYS A 132 0.74 18.43 -1.02
N ILE A 133 -0.05 17.44 -0.58
CA ILE A 133 -0.48 16.30 -1.37
C ILE A 133 -1.94 15.96 -1.03
N CYS A 134 -2.69 15.52 -2.02
CA CYS A 134 -4.09 15.11 -1.84
C CYS A 134 -4.30 13.65 -2.22
N ALA A 135 -5.29 13.01 -1.58
CA ALA A 135 -5.83 11.74 -2.03
C ALA A 135 -7.35 11.77 -2.10
N GLY A 136 -7.89 10.86 -2.91
CA GLY A 136 -9.34 10.68 -3.04
C GLY A 136 -9.70 9.31 -3.61
N ASN A 137 -11.00 9.04 -3.63
CA ASN A 137 -11.54 7.78 -4.16
C ASN A 137 -11.92 7.93 -5.64
N LEU A 138 -12.01 6.82 -6.37
CA LEU A 138 -12.52 6.82 -7.74
C LEU A 138 -14.04 7.02 -7.74
N GLN A 139 -14.54 7.71 -8.75
CA GLN A 139 -15.99 7.89 -8.94
C GLN A 139 -16.72 6.56 -9.19
N THR A 140 -16.01 5.59 -9.76
CA THR A 140 -16.50 4.25 -10.06
C THR A 140 -16.77 3.39 -8.84
N ASP A 141 -16.20 3.77 -7.67
CA ASP A 141 -16.23 2.93 -6.48
C ASP A 141 -17.54 3.07 -5.65
N GLY A 142 -18.54 3.79 -6.16
CA GLY A 142 -19.81 4.00 -5.43
C GLY A 142 -19.67 4.76 -4.11
N ALA A 143 -18.47 5.27 -3.81
CA ALA A 143 -18.25 6.17 -2.69
C ALA A 143 -19.01 7.49 -2.93
N ILE A 144 -19.40 8.16 -1.85
CA ILE A 144 -19.92 9.52 -1.96
C ILE A 144 -18.77 10.39 -2.45
N VAL A 145 -18.71 10.58 -3.77
CA VAL A 145 -17.65 11.38 -4.42
C VAL A 145 -18.30 12.62 -5.00
N ASN A 146 -17.98 13.76 -4.43
CA ASN A 146 -18.32 15.06 -4.98
C ASN A 146 -17.31 15.43 -6.08
N ARG A 147 -17.82 15.92 -7.20
CA ARG A 147 -16.94 16.38 -8.28
C ARG A 147 -16.11 17.57 -7.80
N LEU A 148 -14.79 17.48 -7.92
CA LEU A 148 -13.93 18.64 -7.70
C LEU A 148 -14.28 19.75 -8.70
N GLY A 149 -14.34 20.99 -8.26
CA GLY A 149 -14.54 22.12 -9.13
C GLY A 149 -13.44 22.21 -10.19
N THR A 150 -13.77 22.67 -11.41
CA THR A 150 -12.84 22.75 -12.54
C THR A 150 -11.58 23.55 -12.23
N ALA A 151 -11.71 24.59 -11.41
CA ALA A 151 -10.58 25.41 -10.98
C ALA A 151 -9.56 24.62 -10.14
N MET A 152 -10.01 23.69 -9.27
CA MET A 152 -9.12 22.79 -8.53
C MET A 152 -8.55 21.71 -9.44
N GLN A 153 -9.38 21.09 -10.27
CA GLN A 153 -8.94 20.05 -11.20
C GLN A 153 -7.79 20.52 -12.09
N SER A 154 -7.83 21.75 -12.57
CA SER A 154 -6.80 22.29 -13.48
C SER A 154 -5.46 22.62 -12.79
N ARG A 155 -5.42 22.64 -11.48
CA ARG A 155 -4.22 23.03 -10.68
C ARG A 155 -3.58 21.89 -9.93
N LEU A 156 -4.24 20.75 -9.86
CA LEU A 156 -3.70 19.52 -9.28
C LEU A 156 -3.10 18.65 -10.39
N ILE A 157 -2.03 17.95 -10.07
CA ILE A 157 -1.45 16.95 -10.96
C ILE A 157 -2.08 15.60 -10.60
N HIS A 158 -2.95 15.10 -11.46
CA HIS A 158 -3.76 13.92 -11.20
C HIS A 158 -3.02 12.64 -11.56
N PHE A 159 -3.01 11.71 -10.62
CA PHE A 159 -2.54 10.34 -10.78
C PHE A 159 -3.65 9.37 -10.39
N GLU A 160 -3.73 8.25 -11.08
CA GLU A 160 -4.63 7.15 -10.73
C GLU A 160 -3.80 5.94 -10.31
N MET A 161 -3.96 5.51 -9.05
CA MET A 161 -3.27 4.36 -8.48
C MET A 161 -4.06 3.09 -8.75
N GLY A 162 -3.40 2.11 -9.34
CA GLY A 162 -3.92 0.75 -9.53
C GLY A 162 -3.35 -0.23 -8.52
N VAL A 163 -3.97 -1.40 -8.47
CA VAL A 163 -3.52 -2.53 -7.65
C VAL A 163 -2.70 -3.48 -8.52
N ASP A 164 -1.55 -3.91 -7.99
CA ASP A 164 -0.71 -4.92 -8.61
C ASP A 164 -0.32 -5.97 -7.56
N ALA A 165 -0.65 -7.23 -7.84
CA ALA A 165 -0.44 -8.32 -6.90
C ALA A 165 1.05 -8.60 -6.65
N ASP A 166 1.91 -8.48 -7.66
CA ASP A 166 3.34 -8.74 -7.53
C ASP A 166 4.05 -7.67 -6.70
N GLU A 167 3.66 -6.40 -6.86
CA GLU A 167 4.15 -5.30 -6.02
C GLU A 167 3.69 -5.46 -4.58
N TRP A 168 2.39 -5.78 -4.39
CA TRP A 168 1.84 -6.02 -3.06
C TRP A 168 2.55 -7.19 -2.38
N LEU A 169 2.75 -8.32 -3.08
CA LEU A 169 3.49 -9.45 -2.55
C LEU A 169 4.92 -9.09 -2.16
N SER A 170 5.59 -8.27 -2.98
CA SER A 170 6.95 -7.81 -2.68
C SER A 170 7.01 -6.99 -1.40
N TRP A 171 6.04 -6.11 -1.20
CA TRP A 171 5.86 -5.36 0.04
C TRP A 171 5.48 -6.29 1.21
N ALA A 172 4.51 -7.17 1.02
CA ALA A 172 4.04 -8.10 2.04
C ALA A 172 5.15 -9.00 2.59
N TYR A 173 6.07 -9.44 1.74
CA TYR A 173 7.25 -10.20 2.14
C TYR A 173 8.23 -9.38 2.99
N SER A 174 8.45 -8.10 2.63
CA SER A 174 9.34 -7.22 3.39
C SER A 174 8.77 -6.86 4.77
N GLU A 175 7.44 -6.78 4.90
CA GLU A 175 6.73 -6.49 6.15
C GLU A 175 6.44 -7.75 6.99
N GLY A 176 6.84 -8.93 6.51
CA GLY A 176 6.65 -10.19 7.23
C GLY A 176 5.19 -10.64 7.32
N VAL A 177 4.35 -10.27 6.34
CA VAL A 177 2.95 -10.73 6.28
C VAL A 177 2.89 -12.25 6.29
N ASP A 178 1.92 -12.80 7.00
CA ASP A 178 1.73 -14.25 7.19
C ASP A 178 1.74 -14.99 5.85
N HIS A 179 2.46 -16.11 5.80
CA HIS A 179 2.64 -16.89 4.58
C HIS A 179 1.32 -17.46 4.03
N ARG A 180 0.29 -17.67 4.86
CA ARG A 180 -1.04 -18.11 4.42
C ARG A 180 -1.71 -17.05 3.55
N VAL A 181 -1.55 -15.79 3.90
CA VAL A 181 -2.07 -14.68 3.10
C VAL A 181 -1.28 -14.51 1.80
N THR A 182 0.05 -14.47 1.90
CA THR A 182 0.90 -14.28 0.70
C THR A 182 0.80 -15.45 -0.28
N SER A 183 0.72 -16.70 0.21
CA SER A 183 0.53 -17.86 -0.66
C SER A 183 -0.87 -17.92 -1.27
N PHE A 184 -1.91 -17.48 -0.54
CA PHE A 184 -3.26 -17.36 -1.09
C PHE A 184 -3.33 -16.31 -2.21
N ILE A 185 -2.68 -15.17 -2.05
CA ILE A 185 -2.63 -14.15 -3.10
C ILE A 185 -1.77 -14.61 -4.29
N ASN A 186 -0.71 -15.40 -4.07
CA ASN A 186 -0.01 -16.05 -5.20
C ASN A 186 -0.90 -17.03 -5.96
N TYR A 187 -1.76 -17.76 -5.25
CA TYR A 187 -2.71 -18.72 -5.84
C TYR A 187 -3.87 -18.02 -6.56
N SER A 188 -4.39 -16.92 -5.99
CA SER A 188 -5.55 -16.18 -6.47
C SER A 188 -5.27 -14.66 -6.43
N PRO A 189 -4.46 -14.13 -7.38
CA PRO A 189 -4.03 -12.73 -7.37
C PRO A 189 -5.19 -11.72 -7.44
N GLU A 190 -6.28 -12.08 -8.11
CA GLU A 190 -7.50 -11.27 -8.22
C GLU A 190 -8.18 -11.06 -6.85
N SER A 191 -7.90 -11.93 -5.86
CA SER A 191 -8.45 -11.83 -4.50
C SER A 191 -7.84 -10.69 -3.69
N LEU A 192 -6.74 -10.09 -4.16
CA LEU A 192 -6.08 -8.98 -3.47
C LEU A 192 -6.99 -7.75 -3.38
N HIS A 193 -7.77 -7.48 -4.42
CA HIS A 193 -8.67 -6.33 -4.46
C HIS A 193 -9.99 -6.72 -5.10
N MET A 194 -10.98 -6.98 -4.26
CA MET A 194 -12.35 -7.33 -4.68
C MET A 194 -13.37 -6.33 -4.13
N PHE A 195 -13.05 -5.05 -4.30
CA PHE A 195 -13.97 -4.00 -3.91
C PHE A 195 -15.14 -3.95 -4.91
N ASP A 196 -16.34 -4.32 -4.45
CA ASP A 196 -17.59 -4.20 -5.21
C ASP A 196 -18.50 -3.20 -4.50
N PRO A 197 -18.71 -2.00 -5.08
CA PRO A 197 -19.55 -0.99 -4.48
C PRO A 197 -21.02 -1.40 -4.36
N SER A 198 -21.48 -2.37 -5.15
CA SER A 198 -22.87 -2.87 -5.13
C SER A 198 -23.15 -3.86 -4.00
N HIS A 199 -22.12 -4.47 -3.42
CA HIS A 199 -22.20 -5.48 -2.36
C HIS A 199 -21.58 -5.00 -1.04
N ASN A 200 -21.97 -3.83 -0.58
CA ASN A 200 -21.36 -3.21 0.60
C ASN A 200 -22.03 -3.63 1.92
N ASP A 201 -22.30 -4.91 2.13
CA ASP A 201 -22.79 -5.47 3.40
C ASP A 201 -21.69 -5.54 4.49
N LYS A 202 -20.94 -4.44 4.64
CA LYS A 202 -19.80 -4.35 5.58
C LYS A 202 -20.24 -4.02 7.00
N THR A 203 -21.28 -4.66 7.50
CA THR A 203 -21.79 -4.41 8.85
C THR A 203 -21.05 -5.15 9.95
N PHE A 204 -20.13 -6.07 9.63
CA PHE A 204 -19.44 -6.85 10.64
C PHE A 204 -17.92 -6.82 10.48
N PRO A 205 -17.15 -6.65 11.58
CA PRO A 205 -15.70 -6.80 11.60
C PRO A 205 -15.34 -8.30 11.53
N SER A 206 -15.64 -8.94 10.42
CA SER A 206 -15.33 -10.34 10.13
C SER A 206 -14.58 -10.43 8.80
N LEU A 207 -13.85 -11.53 8.59
CA LEU A 207 -13.22 -11.80 7.31
C LEU A 207 -14.23 -11.71 6.15
N ALA A 208 -15.43 -12.29 6.34
CA ALA A 208 -16.51 -12.24 5.36
C ALA A 208 -17.01 -10.82 5.09
N GLY A 209 -17.06 -9.95 6.10
CA GLY A 209 -17.41 -8.53 5.96
C GLY A 209 -16.33 -7.71 5.25
N THR A 210 -15.08 -8.16 5.29
CA THR A 210 -13.94 -7.46 4.68
C THR A 210 -13.74 -7.82 3.21
N ILE A 211 -13.80 -9.11 2.87
CA ILE A 211 -13.48 -9.63 1.53
C ILE A 211 -14.67 -10.34 0.83
N GLY A 212 -15.86 -10.31 1.45
CA GLY A 212 -17.05 -11.00 0.98
C GLY A 212 -17.10 -12.48 1.40
N GLN A 213 -18.33 -13.03 1.52
CA GLN A 213 -18.54 -14.39 2.04
C GLN A 213 -17.88 -15.48 1.19
N GLY A 214 -17.94 -15.35 -0.15
CA GLY A 214 -17.37 -16.32 -1.07
C GLY A 214 -15.86 -16.45 -0.91
N LYS A 215 -15.14 -15.32 -0.96
CA LYS A 215 -13.68 -15.29 -0.82
C LYS A 215 -13.21 -15.60 0.61
N ALA A 216 -13.99 -15.23 1.62
CA ALA A 216 -13.70 -15.63 2.99
C ALA A 216 -13.74 -17.16 3.16
N ARG A 217 -14.73 -17.83 2.58
CA ARG A 217 -14.80 -19.30 2.57
C ARG A 217 -13.63 -19.92 1.81
N GLU A 218 -13.32 -19.40 0.62
CA GLU A 218 -12.19 -19.85 -0.18
C GLU A 218 -10.88 -19.73 0.59
N PHE A 219 -10.62 -18.59 1.23
CA PHE A 219 -9.44 -18.39 2.07
C PHE A 219 -9.41 -19.33 3.30
N LEU A 220 -10.53 -19.52 3.98
CA LEU A 220 -10.60 -20.45 5.12
C LEU A 220 -10.35 -21.89 4.69
N THR A 221 -10.96 -22.31 3.57
CA THR A 221 -10.71 -23.65 3.00
C THR A 221 -9.24 -23.79 2.59
N TYR A 222 -8.65 -22.74 2.00
CA TYR A 222 -7.24 -22.73 1.69
C TYR A 222 -6.36 -22.87 2.94
N CYS A 223 -6.69 -22.20 4.03
CA CYS A 223 -5.97 -22.35 5.31
C CYS A 223 -6.13 -23.75 5.93
N GLU A 224 -7.25 -24.46 5.64
CA GLU A 224 -7.44 -25.83 6.12
C GLU A 224 -6.48 -26.83 5.48
N ILE A 225 -5.95 -26.53 4.29
CA ILE A 225 -4.92 -27.34 3.61
C ILE A 225 -3.71 -27.56 4.52
N GLU A 226 -3.38 -26.61 5.40
CA GLU A 226 -2.26 -26.71 6.33
C GLU A 226 -2.31 -27.96 7.22
N LYS A 227 -3.51 -28.43 7.57
CA LYS A 227 -3.71 -29.56 8.47
C LYS A 227 -3.22 -30.89 7.88
N ASP A 228 -3.29 -31.02 6.56
CA ASP A 228 -2.95 -32.25 5.83
C ASP A 228 -1.59 -32.16 5.13
N LEU A 229 -0.91 -31.00 5.26
CA LEU A 229 0.40 -30.81 4.64
C LEU A 229 1.54 -31.48 5.40
N VAL A 230 2.53 -31.88 4.63
CA VAL A 230 3.84 -32.26 5.17
C VAL A 230 4.44 -31.07 5.92
N THR A 231 4.95 -31.33 7.11
CA THR A 231 5.57 -30.27 7.92
C THR A 231 6.95 -29.90 7.40
N PHE A 232 7.39 -28.68 7.68
CA PHE A 232 8.73 -28.21 7.35
C PHE A 232 9.83 -29.18 7.85
N ASP A 233 9.69 -29.67 9.09
CA ASP A 233 10.65 -30.59 9.68
C ASP A 233 10.71 -31.95 8.96
N GLN A 234 9.58 -32.43 8.43
CA GLN A 234 9.56 -33.65 7.61
C GLN A 234 10.31 -33.43 6.28
N VAL A 235 10.10 -32.27 5.64
CA VAL A 235 10.83 -31.92 4.41
C VAL A 235 12.32 -31.86 4.65
N VAL A 236 12.76 -31.20 5.71
CA VAL A 236 14.18 -31.07 6.05
C VAL A 236 14.83 -32.44 6.37
N LYS A 237 14.09 -33.33 7.05
CA LYS A 237 14.62 -34.66 7.44
C LYS A 237 14.71 -35.65 6.29
N ALA A 238 13.79 -35.63 5.33
CA ALA A 238 13.72 -36.64 4.28
C ALA A 238 13.18 -36.06 2.94
N PRO A 239 13.86 -35.09 2.34
CA PRO A 239 13.37 -34.32 1.19
C PRO A 239 13.01 -35.20 -0.01
N SER A 240 13.78 -36.26 -0.27
CA SER A 240 13.58 -37.18 -1.40
C SER A 240 12.45 -38.20 -1.20
N LYS A 241 12.02 -38.44 0.04
CA LYS A 241 11.06 -39.52 0.37
C LYS A 241 9.60 -39.08 0.48
N ILE A 242 9.34 -37.77 0.54
CA ILE A 242 8.01 -37.22 0.69
C ILE A 242 7.23 -37.32 -0.61
N THR A 243 5.99 -37.75 -0.53
CA THR A 243 5.05 -37.72 -1.65
C THR A 243 4.70 -36.27 -1.99
N LEU A 244 4.82 -35.89 -3.27
CA LEU A 244 4.49 -34.55 -3.70
C LEU A 244 2.98 -34.37 -3.80
N PRO A 245 2.45 -33.18 -3.42
CA PRO A 245 1.05 -32.86 -3.67
C PRO A 245 0.78 -32.74 -5.17
N THR A 246 -0.46 -32.97 -5.56
CA THR A 246 -0.91 -32.87 -6.96
C THR A 246 -1.74 -31.62 -7.22
N GLU A 247 -2.41 -31.11 -6.16
CA GLU A 247 -3.30 -29.97 -6.27
C GLU A 247 -2.52 -28.65 -6.25
N PRO A 248 -2.77 -27.72 -7.22
CA PRO A 248 -2.07 -26.45 -7.30
C PRO A 248 -2.17 -25.61 -6.02
N SER A 249 -3.35 -25.52 -5.41
CA SER A 249 -3.57 -24.80 -4.15
C SER A 249 -2.67 -25.30 -3.02
N THR A 250 -2.52 -26.63 -2.94
CA THR A 250 -1.66 -27.30 -1.96
C THR A 250 -0.17 -27.00 -2.21
N MET A 251 0.23 -26.98 -3.49
CA MET A 251 1.60 -26.63 -3.88
C MET A 251 1.93 -25.15 -3.55
N TYR A 252 1.04 -24.23 -3.85
CA TYR A 252 1.22 -22.81 -3.47
C TYR A 252 1.35 -22.63 -1.97
N PHE A 253 0.48 -23.31 -1.19
CA PHE A 253 0.54 -23.24 0.28
C PHE A 253 1.86 -23.79 0.81
N LEU A 254 2.29 -24.96 0.30
CA LEU A 254 3.54 -25.59 0.69
C LEU A 254 4.75 -24.71 0.36
N CYS A 255 4.81 -24.14 -0.85
CA CYS A 255 5.87 -23.21 -1.24
C CYS A 255 5.95 -22.00 -0.29
N GLY A 256 4.83 -21.37 0.05
CA GLY A 256 4.79 -20.25 0.99
C GLY A 256 5.22 -20.66 2.41
N SER A 257 4.78 -21.83 2.89
CA SER A 257 5.18 -22.38 4.19
C SER A 257 6.70 -22.66 4.24
N LEU A 258 7.26 -23.30 3.22
CA LEU A 258 8.70 -23.57 3.13
C LEU A 258 9.51 -22.27 3.08
N ALA A 259 9.09 -21.32 2.23
CA ALA A 259 9.77 -20.04 2.07
C ALA A 259 9.77 -19.18 3.35
N SER A 260 8.75 -19.32 4.18
CA SER A 260 8.65 -18.57 5.45
C SER A 260 9.54 -19.09 6.57
N LYS A 261 9.96 -20.37 6.50
CA LYS A 261 10.69 -21.06 7.58
C LYS A 261 12.15 -21.39 7.24
N VAL A 262 12.52 -21.34 5.96
CA VAL A 262 13.86 -21.72 5.48
C VAL A 262 14.93 -20.74 5.96
N ASP A 263 16.07 -21.30 6.36
CA ASP A 263 17.31 -20.59 6.68
C ASP A 263 18.49 -21.19 5.92
N ALA A 264 19.68 -20.60 6.08
CA ALA A 264 20.90 -21.08 5.41
C ALA A 264 21.26 -22.54 5.72
N LYS A 265 20.87 -23.04 6.90
CA LYS A 265 21.19 -24.41 7.33
C LYS A 265 20.27 -25.45 6.71
N THR A 266 19.01 -25.11 6.53
CA THR A 266 17.94 -25.98 6.02
C THR A 266 17.75 -25.87 4.51
N LEU A 267 18.33 -24.81 3.88
CA LEU A 267 18.13 -24.50 2.48
C LEU A 267 18.47 -25.66 1.53
N GLY A 268 19.57 -26.39 1.77
CA GLY A 268 19.96 -27.50 0.91
C GLY A 268 18.89 -28.59 0.81
N ALA A 269 18.31 -28.99 1.95
CA ALA A 269 17.23 -29.98 1.97
C ALA A 269 15.93 -29.45 1.34
N VAL A 270 15.65 -28.17 1.54
CA VAL A 270 14.46 -27.54 0.94
C VAL A 270 14.60 -27.43 -0.58
N VAL A 271 15.78 -27.07 -1.08
CA VAL A 271 16.06 -27.04 -2.53
C VAL A 271 15.89 -28.43 -3.15
N GLU A 272 16.47 -29.48 -2.54
CA GLU A 272 16.31 -30.87 -2.99
C GLU A 272 14.84 -31.30 -3.08
N PHE A 273 14.02 -30.87 -2.13
CA PHE A 273 12.59 -31.15 -2.17
C PHE A 273 11.87 -30.36 -3.27
N VAL A 274 12.15 -29.04 -3.36
CA VAL A 274 11.47 -28.13 -4.29
C VAL A 274 11.80 -28.46 -5.74
N GLU A 275 13.03 -28.90 -6.05
CA GLU A 275 13.44 -29.35 -7.41
C GLU A 275 12.60 -30.53 -7.94
N ARG A 276 11.88 -31.23 -7.08
CA ARG A 276 10.96 -32.32 -7.46
C ARG A 276 9.57 -31.84 -7.87
N LEU A 277 9.22 -30.57 -7.56
CA LEU A 277 7.97 -29.93 -7.96
C LEU A 277 8.01 -29.53 -9.45
N PRO A 278 6.86 -29.29 -10.08
CA PRO A 278 6.81 -28.65 -11.40
C PRO A 278 7.54 -27.29 -11.39
N ILE A 279 8.14 -26.93 -12.53
CA ILE A 279 9.06 -25.77 -12.59
C ILE A 279 8.39 -24.45 -12.18
N GLU A 280 7.10 -24.27 -12.45
CA GLU A 280 6.34 -23.09 -12.07
C GLU A 280 6.33 -22.90 -10.56
N PHE A 281 6.19 -23.98 -9.80
CA PHE A 281 6.20 -23.94 -8.34
C PHE A 281 7.60 -23.81 -7.75
N GLN A 282 8.61 -24.34 -8.44
CA GLN A 282 10.01 -24.08 -8.07
C GLN A 282 10.30 -22.57 -8.14
N ILE A 283 9.90 -21.92 -9.25
CA ILE A 283 10.09 -20.48 -9.46
C ILE A 283 9.36 -19.68 -8.36
N VAL A 284 8.10 -20.00 -8.08
CA VAL A 284 7.30 -19.33 -7.05
C VAL A 284 7.97 -19.47 -5.69
N CYS A 285 8.40 -20.67 -5.32
CA CYS A 285 9.00 -20.97 -4.03
C CYS A 285 10.33 -20.22 -3.84
N PHE A 286 11.24 -20.30 -4.81
CA PHE A 286 12.54 -19.66 -4.71
C PHE A 286 12.45 -18.14 -4.80
N ARG A 287 11.51 -17.60 -5.59
CA ARG A 287 11.22 -16.17 -5.63
C ARG A 287 10.72 -15.66 -4.27
N ASP A 288 9.83 -16.40 -3.62
CA ASP A 288 9.33 -16.07 -2.28
C ASP A 288 10.46 -16.12 -1.24
N MET A 289 11.30 -17.18 -1.25
CA MET A 289 12.46 -17.27 -0.37
C MET A 289 13.41 -16.06 -0.51
N LEU A 290 13.73 -15.67 -1.74
CA LEU A 290 14.65 -14.57 -2.02
C LEU A 290 14.05 -13.20 -1.67
N LYS A 291 12.73 -13.02 -1.84
CA LYS A 291 12.05 -11.79 -1.43
C LYS A 291 12.01 -11.62 0.09
N ARG A 292 11.85 -12.73 0.84
CA ARG A 292 11.88 -12.75 2.31
C ARG A 292 13.30 -12.61 2.87
N ASN A 293 14.28 -13.30 2.28
CA ASN A 293 15.64 -13.29 2.74
C ASN A 293 16.63 -13.26 1.55
N LYS A 294 17.12 -12.06 1.24
CA LYS A 294 18.03 -11.80 0.12
C LYS A 294 19.39 -12.48 0.28
N ASP A 295 19.79 -12.84 1.50
CA ASP A 295 21.10 -13.46 1.74
C ASP A 295 21.14 -14.92 1.28
N LEU A 296 20.00 -15.59 1.15
CA LEU A 296 19.92 -16.96 0.64
C LEU A 296 20.47 -17.13 -0.78
N LYS A 297 20.50 -16.07 -1.59
CA LYS A 297 21.12 -16.08 -2.93
C LYS A 297 22.63 -16.38 -2.90
N LYS A 298 23.29 -16.20 -1.76
CA LYS A 298 24.72 -16.48 -1.58
C LYS A 298 24.99 -17.97 -1.38
N GLU A 299 23.98 -18.72 -0.97
CA GLU A 299 24.08 -20.14 -0.70
C GLU A 299 24.24 -20.94 -2.00
N LYS A 300 25.15 -21.93 -1.98
CA LYS A 300 25.53 -22.70 -3.16
C LYS A 300 24.31 -23.39 -3.83
N ALA A 301 23.49 -24.07 -3.04
CA ALA A 301 22.36 -24.84 -3.56
C ALA A 301 21.40 -23.98 -4.40
N LEU A 302 21.01 -22.82 -3.89
CA LEU A 302 20.08 -21.94 -4.60
C LEU A 302 20.76 -21.24 -5.79
N ARG A 303 22.03 -20.87 -5.65
CA ARG A 303 22.80 -20.28 -6.74
C ARG A 303 22.96 -21.24 -7.91
N ASP A 304 23.26 -22.51 -7.66
CA ASP A 304 23.43 -23.53 -8.69
C ASP A 304 22.09 -23.75 -9.43
N TRP A 305 20.95 -23.77 -8.71
CA TRP A 305 19.64 -23.85 -9.32
C TRP A 305 19.34 -22.61 -10.20
N ILE A 306 19.61 -21.38 -9.71
CA ILE A 306 19.40 -20.14 -10.49
C ILE A 306 20.22 -20.15 -11.77
N ILE A 307 21.48 -20.59 -11.75
CA ILE A 307 22.33 -20.66 -12.93
C ILE A 307 21.76 -21.66 -13.95
N THR A 308 21.29 -22.80 -13.48
CA THR A 308 20.75 -23.87 -14.33
C THR A 308 19.43 -23.46 -15.00
N ASN A 309 18.58 -22.73 -14.27
CA ASN A 309 17.22 -22.36 -14.71
C ASN A 309 17.07 -20.87 -15.04
N SER A 310 18.17 -20.17 -15.32
CA SER A 310 18.17 -18.72 -15.54
C SER A 310 17.27 -18.24 -16.68
N LYS A 311 17.06 -19.04 -17.73
CA LYS A 311 16.18 -18.70 -18.85
C LYS A 311 14.72 -18.60 -18.41
N GLU A 312 14.26 -19.47 -17.54
CA GLU A 312 12.87 -19.56 -17.11
C GLU A 312 12.54 -18.56 -15.97
N LEU A 313 13.56 -17.92 -15.41
CA LEU A 313 13.38 -16.86 -14.40
C LEU A 313 13.18 -15.46 -15.00
N PHE A 314 13.58 -15.26 -16.26
CA PHE A 314 13.61 -13.96 -16.93
C PHE A 314 12.71 -13.86 -18.16
N ASP A 315 12.02 -14.95 -18.53
CA ASP A 315 10.91 -14.96 -19.47
C ASP A 315 9.56 -14.82 -18.73
#